data_753edf6d1713f106407b5bb62ae261b3
#
_entry.id   753edf6d1713f106407b5bb62ae261b3
#
_cell.length_a   1.000
_cell.length_b   1.000
_cell.length_c   1.000
_cell.angle_alpha   90.00
_cell.angle_beta   90.00
_cell.angle_gamma   90.00
#
_symmetry.space_group_name_H-M   'P 1'
#
loop_
_entity.id
_entity.type
_entity.pdbx_description
1 polymer ?
#
loop_
_entity_poly.entity_id
_entity_poly.type
_entity_poly.pdbx_seq_one_letter_code
_entity_poly.pdbx_strand_id
1 'polypeptide(L)'
;EQARHDDLPNLQAAIDREKKQLEDTRDADINAIARDLENDLARVEEEGGKAAEKRKLRDSADRQMANVRKRADREIDYLEKVWDRFKNLKVNDLEGDEALYRQMVDRYGMYFEGSMGAESIKKRLETFDLAAEAEALRETIATGKGQRKTRALKRLKVVNAFLTTDNSPLGMVLDAVPVIPPELRPMVQLDGGRFATSDLNDLYR
;
A
#
# COMPACT_ATOMS: atom_id res chain seq x y z
N GLU A 1 -12.34 4.48 -17.06
CA GLU A 1 -12.51 5.80 -16.38
C GLU A 1 -13.96 6.26 -16.41
N GLN A 2 -14.68 6.19 -17.54
CA GLN A 2 -16.08 6.63 -17.64
C GLN A 2 -16.99 5.87 -16.67
N ALA A 3 -16.97 4.54 -16.68
CA ALA A 3 -17.79 3.72 -15.78
C ALA A 3 -17.53 4.03 -14.29
N ARG A 4 -16.27 4.25 -13.93
CA ARG A 4 -15.90 4.69 -12.58
C ARG A 4 -16.51 6.04 -12.24
N HIS A 5 -16.42 7.00 -13.16
CA HIS A 5 -16.95 8.35 -12.94
C HIS A 5 -18.46 8.35 -12.73
N ASP A 6 -19.18 7.57 -13.53
CA ASP A 6 -20.64 7.48 -13.45
C ASP A 6 -21.13 6.85 -12.14
N ASP A 7 -20.37 5.90 -11.58
CA ASP A 7 -20.70 5.20 -10.34
C ASP A 7 -20.16 5.85 -9.06
N LEU A 8 -19.27 6.84 -9.16
CA LEU A 8 -18.69 7.50 -7.99
C LEU A 8 -19.73 7.97 -6.95
N PRO A 9 -20.88 8.58 -7.32
CA PRO A 9 -21.86 9.02 -6.33
C PRO A 9 -22.48 7.84 -5.56
N ASN A 10 -22.74 6.72 -6.22
CA ASN A 10 -23.30 5.52 -5.61
C ASN A 10 -22.29 4.86 -4.66
N LEU A 11 -21.03 4.80 -5.08
CA LEU A 11 -19.93 4.28 -4.28
C LEU A 11 -19.66 5.17 -3.06
N GLN A 12 -19.69 6.49 -3.21
CA GLN A 12 -19.59 7.42 -2.07
C GLN A 12 -20.71 7.17 -1.06
N ALA A 13 -21.96 7.05 -1.52
CA ALA A 13 -23.09 6.77 -0.64
C ALA A 13 -22.98 5.41 0.06
N ALA A 14 -22.33 4.43 -0.55
CA ALA A 14 -22.05 3.15 0.09
C ALA A 14 -21.00 3.28 1.21
N ILE A 15 -19.93 4.02 0.97
CA ILE A 15 -18.91 4.32 1.96
C ILE A 15 -19.48 5.11 3.14
N ASP A 16 -20.29 6.13 2.88
CA ASP A 16 -20.93 6.94 3.92
C ASP A 16 -21.85 6.10 4.82
N ARG A 17 -22.56 5.12 4.23
CA ARG A 17 -23.37 4.15 4.99
C ARG A 17 -22.52 3.23 5.84
N GLU A 18 -21.40 2.71 5.30
CA GLU A 18 -20.48 1.85 6.04
C GLU A 18 -19.82 2.60 7.21
N LYS A 19 -19.39 3.85 6.99
CA LYS A 19 -18.88 4.73 8.06
C LYS A 19 -19.92 4.91 9.17
N LYS A 20 -21.13 5.27 8.81
CA LYS A 20 -22.20 5.45 9.78
C LYS A 20 -22.47 4.17 10.56
N GLN A 21 -22.43 3.01 9.91
CA GLN A 21 -22.61 1.73 10.60
C GLN A 21 -21.49 1.45 11.60
N LEU A 22 -20.25 1.79 11.27
CA LEU A 22 -19.10 1.68 12.20
C LEU A 22 -19.24 2.63 13.39
N GLU A 23 -19.69 3.85 13.16
CA GLU A 23 -20.00 4.84 14.21
C GLU A 23 -21.16 4.37 15.12
N ASP A 24 -22.24 3.89 14.55
CA ASP A 24 -23.40 3.37 15.29
C ASP A 24 -23.00 2.14 16.14
N THR A 25 -22.18 1.25 15.58
CA THR A 25 -21.65 0.08 16.32
C THR A 25 -20.73 0.52 17.47
N ARG A 26 -19.82 1.46 17.23
CA ARG A 26 -18.97 2.04 18.28
C ARG A 26 -19.79 2.61 19.41
N ASP A 27 -20.81 3.38 19.10
CA ASP A 27 -21.64 4.06 20.09
C ASP A 27 -22.51 3.05 20.85
N ALA A 28 -22.98 1.99 20.21
CA ALA A 28 -23.68 0.89 20.85
C ALA A 28 -22.79 0.13 21.83
N ASP A 29 -21.54 -0.18 21.44
CA ASP A 29 -20.56 -0.86 22.31
C ASP A 29 -20.20 0.00 23.52
N ILE A 30 -19.97 1.31 23.32
CA ILE A 30 -19.70 2.26 24.42
C ILE A 30 -20.88 2.34 25.38
N ASN A 31 -22.12 2.38 24.86
CA ASN A 31 -23.32 2.41 25.70
C ASN A 31 -23.52 1.10 26.47
N ALA A 32 -23.13 -0.05 25.89
CA ALA A 32 -23.16 -1.33 26.61
C ALA A 32 -22.16 -1.33 27.78
N ILE A 33 -20.92 -0.92 27.54
CA ILE A 33 -19.89 -0.81 28.60
C ILE A 33 -20.35 0.17 29.72
N ALA A 34 -21.00 1.28 29.35
CA ALA A 34 -21.50 2.25 30.34
C ALA A 34 -22.60 1.65 31.22
N ARG A 35 -23.55 0.90 30.62
CA ARG A 35 -24.59 0.19 31.36
C ARG A 35 -24.04 -0.87 32.33
N ASP A 36 -23.07 -1.64 31.83
CA ASP A 36 -22.40 -2.66 32.63
C ASP A 36 -21.68 -2.02 33.83
N LEU A 37 -21.01 -0.90 33.61
CA LEU A 37 -20.38 -0.11 34.67
C LEU A 37 -21.41 0.38 35.73
N GLU A 38 -22.56 0.89 35.27
CA GLU A 38 -23.63 1.34 36.21
C GLU A 38 -24.14 0.18 37.05
N ASN A 39 -24.38 -1.00 36.45
CA ASN A 39 -24.81 -2.20 37.15
C ASN A 39 -23.76 -2.68 38.18
N ASP A 40 -22.48 -2.71 37.77
CA ASP A 40 -21.39 -3.11 38.65
C ASP A 40 -21.19 -2.13 39.81
N LEU A 41 -21.30 -0.84 39.54
CA LEU A 41 -21.22 0.19 40.61
C LEU A 41 -22.38 0.08 41.59
N ALA A 42 -23.61 -0.18 41.14
CA ALA A 42 -24.78 -0.39 41.97
C ALA A 42 -24.59 -1.62 42.88
N ARG A 43 -24.12 -2.74 42.29
CA ARG A 43 -23.82 -3.95 43.07
C ARG A 43 -22.77 -3.72 44.16
N VAL A 44 -21.66 -3.04 43.81
CA VAL A 44 -20.59 -2.71 44.78
C VAL A 44 -21.11 -1.77 45.86
N GLU A 45 -22.09 -0.92 45.60
CA GLU A 45 -22.73 -0.03 46.56
C GLU A 45 -23.63 -0.79 47.54
N GLU A 46 -24.45 -1.72 47.05
CA GLU A 46 -25.29 -2.58 47.87
C GLU A 46 -24.48 -3.51 48.76
N GLU A 47 -23.33 -3.99 48.30
CA GLU A 47 -22.41 -4.84 49.05
C GLU A 47 -21.51 -4.06 50.05
N GLY A 48 -21.63 -2.71 50.13
CA GLY A 48 -20.82 -1.89 51.01
C GLY A 48 -19.36 -1.77 50.58
N GLY A 49 -19.07 -1.89 49.31
CA GLY A 49 -17.73 -1.89 48.74
C GLY A 49 -16.96 -0.58 48.90
N LYS A 50 -15.64 -0.66 48.84
CA LYS A 50 -14.73 0.46 49.08
C LYS A 50 -14.63 1.41 47.87
N ALA A 51 -14.39 2.70 48.17
CA ALA A 51 -14.18 3.71 47.11
C ALA A 51 -13.06 3.32 46.06
N ALA A 52 -12.05 2.60 46.53
CA ALA A 52 -10.97 2.12 45.68
C ALA A 52 -11.46 1.08 44.63
N GLU A 53 -12.46 0.29 44.96
CA GLU A 53 -13.06 -0.69 44.08
C GLU A 53 -13.91 -0.04 43.00
N LYS A 54 -14.76 0.92 43.40
CA LYS A 54 -15.53 1.76 42.45
C LYS A 54 -14.59 2.50 41.46
N ARG A 55 -13.44 2.99 41.95
CA ARG A 55 -12.44 3.62 41.08
C ARG A 55 -11.84 2.65 40.07
N LYS A 56 -11.47 1.43 40.47
CA LYS A 56 -10.94 0.40 39.56
C LYS A 56 -11.93 0.03 38.45
N LEU A 57 -13.22 -0.08 38.80
CA LEU A 57 -14.26 -0.35 37.81
C LEU A 57 -14.37 0.78 36.78
N ARG A 58 -14.38 2.03 37.22
CA ARG A 58 -14.39 3.20 36.32
C ARG A 58 -13.16 3.24 35.44
N ASP A 59 -11.96 3.10 36.00
CA ASP A 59 -10.70 3.09 35.26
C ASP A 59 -10.66 1.93 34.21
N SER A 60 -11.29 0.81 34.54
CA SER A 60 -11.40 -0.34 33.60
C SER A 60 -12.36 -0.02 32.45
N ALA A 61 -13.55 0.48 32.75
CA ALA A 61 -14.55 0.85 31.76
C ALA A 61 -14.04 1.97 30.84
N ASP A 62 -13.37 2.98 31.38
CA ASP A 62 -12.77 4.06 30.60
C ASP A 62 -11.73 3.54 29.60
N ARG A 63 -10.89 2.58 30.02
CA ARG A 63 -9.93 1.92 29.12
C ARG A 63 -10.62 1.11 28.02
N GLN A 64 -11.69 0.39 28.37
CA GLN A 64 -12.46 -0.39 27.38
C GLN A 64 -13.13 0.54 26.36
N MET A 65 -13.80 1.60 26.80
CA MET A 65 -14.42 2.59 25.92
C MET A 65 -13.37 3.29 25.02
N ALA A 66 -12.20 3.64 25.58
CA ALA A 66 -11.10 4.22 24.80
C ALA A 66 -10.58 3.26 23.73
N ASN A 67 -10.49 1.96 24.04
CA ASN A 67 -10.08 0.94 23.07
C ASN A 67 -11.11 0.76 21.95
N VAL A 68 -12.40 0.76 22.28
CA VAL A 68 -13.49 0.68 21.27
C VAL A 68 -13.43 1.88 20.34
N ARG A 69 -13.32 3.10 20.88
CA ARG A 69 -13.16 4.32 20.05
C ARG A 69 -11.96 4.21 19.13
N LYS A 70 -10.78 3.91 19.70
CA LYS A 70 -9.54 3.81 18.93
C LYS A 70 -9.60 2.76 17.82
N ARG A 71 -10.33 1.66 18.01
CA ARG A 71 -10.52 0.63 17.01
C ARG A 71 -11.41 1.13 15.88
N ALA A 72 -12.57 1.68 16.22
CA ALA A 72 -13.52 2.22 15.24
C ALA A 72 -12.89 3.36 14.42
N ASP A 73 -12.20 4.30 15.07
CA ASP A 73 -11.52 5.41 14.39
C ASP A 73 -10.49 4.88 13.38
N ARG A 74 -9.71 3.85 13.72
CA ARG A 74 -8.75 3.24 12.79
C ARG A 74 -9.43 2.57 11.59
N GLU A 75 -10.56 1.91 11.80
CA GLU A 75 -11.32 1.26 10.74
C GLU A 75 -11.91 2.29 9.79
N ILE A 76 -12.44 3.39 10.34
CA ILE A 76 -12.99 4.52 9.56
C ILE A 76 -11.85 5.22 8.77
N ASP A 77 -10.74 5.57 9.42
CA ASP A 77 -9.59 6.21 8.78
C ASP A 77 -9.06 5.35 7.62
N TYR A 78 -9.00 4.03 7.82
CA TYR A 78 -8.54 3.10 6.80
C TYR A 78 -9.52 3.00 5.63
N LEU A 79 -10.82 2.95 5.91
CA LEU A 79 -11.87 2.97 4.89
C LEU A 79 -11.78 4.25 4.03
N GLU A 80 -11.61 5.40 4.66
CA GLU A 80 -11.42 6.69 3.99
C GLU A 80 -10.14 6.70 3.14
N LYS A 81 -9.04 6.18 3.67
CA LYS A 81 -7.76 6.07 2.95
C LYS A 81 -7.92 5.25 1.66
N VAL A 82 -8.58 4.09 1.75
CA VAL A 82 -8.85 3.21 0.59
C VAL A 82 -9.72 3.93 -0.44
N TRP A 83 -10.78 4.59 0.02
CA TRP A 83 -11.69 5.34 -0.85
C TRP A 83 -11.00 6.52 -1.54
N ASP A 84 -10.26 7.34 -0.81
CA ASP A 84 -9.56 8.48 -1.36
C ASP A 84 -8.50 8.07 -2.37
N ARG A 85 -7.80 6.98 -2.12
CA ARG A 85 -6.83 6.43 -3.08
C ARG A 85 -7.50 5.96 -4.35
N PHE A 86 -8.59 5.19 -4.24
CA PHE A 86 -9.37 4.73 -5.40
C PHE A 86 -9.95 5.90 -6.21
N LYS A 87 -10.56 6.88 -5.55
CA LYS A 87 -11.16 8.06 -6.20
C LYS A 87 -10.13 8.83 -7.04
N ASN A 88 -8.90 8.94 -6.55
CA ASN A 88 -7.81 9.68 -7.19
C ASN A 88 -6.90 8.83 -8.08
N LEU A 89 -7.21 7.54 -8.25
CA LEU A 89 -6.41 6.62 -9.05
C LEU A 89 -6.38 7.05 -10.52
N LYS A 90 -5.17 7.10 -11.09
CA LYS A 90 -4.93 7.44 -12.50
C LYS A 90 -4.32 6.26 -13.23
N VAL A 91 -4.46 6.27 -14.55
CA VAL A 91 -3.78 5.29 -15.40
C VAL A 91 -2.27 5.38 -15.18
N ASN A 92 -1.65 4.24 -15.00
CA ASN A 92 -0.21 4.10 -14.72
C ASN A 92 0.25 4.61 -13.33
N ASP A 93 -0.65 4.83 -12.39
CA ASP A 93 -0.26 5.08 -11.01
C ASP A 93 0.48 3.89 -10.41
N LEU A 94 1.40 4.20 -9.50
CA LEU A 94 2.12 3.20 -8.71
C LEU A 94 1.60 3.26 -7.27
N GLU A 95 1.35 2.08 -6.70
CA GLU A 95 0.99 1.94 -5.30
C GLU A 95 2.05 1.10 -4.58
N GLY A 96 2.64 1.67 -3.53
CA GLY A 96 3.67 0.99 -2.74
C GLY A 96 3.12 0.23 -1.53
N ASP A 97 1.87 0.48 -1.14
CA ASP A 97 1.20 -0.17 -0.01
C ASP A 97 0.39 -1.37 -0.53
N GLU A 98 0.94 -2.57 -0.37
CA GLU A 98 0.31 -3.81 -0.83
C GLU A 98 -1.04 -4.08 -0.16
N ALA A 99 -1.18 -3.77 1.14
CA ALA A 99 -2.43 -3.96 1.86
C ALA A 99 -3.53 -3.03 1.32
N LEU A 100 -3.17 -1.78 1.05
CA LEU A 100 -4.06 -0.80 0.43
C LEU A 100 -4.47 -1.24 -0.98
N TYR A 101 -3.53 -1.72 -1.78
CA TYR A 101 -3.81 -2.24 -3.13
C TYR A 101 -4.78 -3.42 -3.09
N ARG A 102 -4.57 -4.42 -2.21
CA ARG A 102 -5.47 -5.57 -2.06
C ARG A 102 -6.89 -5.11 -1.69
N GLN A 103 -7.02 -4.20 -0.74
CA GLN A 103 -8.34 -3.67 -0.35
C GLN A 103 -9.03 -2.89 -1.48
N MET A 104 -8.27 -2.15 -2.29
CA MET A 104 -8.84 -1.51 -3.48
C MET A 104 -9.31 -2.53 -4.51
N VAL A 105 -8.58 -3.61 -4.73
CA VAL A 105 -8.98 -4.69 -5.64
C VAL A 105 -10.23 -5.41 -5.14
N ASP A 106 -10.28 -5.74 -3.85
CA ASP A 106 -11.43 -6.43 -3.25
C ASP A 106 -12.72 -5.61 -3.35
N ARG A 107 -12.63 -4.29 -3.16
CA ARG A 107 -13.80 -3.39 -3.16
C ARG A 107 -14.16 -2.83 -4.54
N TYR A 108 -13.16 -2.54 -5.36
CA TYR A 108 -13.31 -1.76 -6.60
C TYR A 108 -12.64 -2.39 -7.82
N GLY A 109 -12.25 -3.65 -7.76
CA GLY A 109 -11.51 -4.32 -8.84
C GLY A 109 -12.24 -4.37 -10.18
N MET A 110 -13.57 -4.18 -10.19
CA MET A 110 -14.34 -4.07 -11.43
C MET A 110 -14.12 -2.73 -12.18
N TYR A 111 -13.54 -1.71 -11.54
CA TYR A 111 -13.35 -0.37 -12.10
C TYR A 111 -11.93 -0.09 -12.56
N PHE A 112 -10.97 -0.93 -12.21
CA PHE A 112 -9.58 -0.77 -12.63
C PHE A 112 -8.88 -2.11 -12.73
N GLU A 113 -7.85 -2.15 -13.56
CA GLU A 113 -6.97 -3.29 -13.71
C GLU A 113 -5.60 -2.93 -13.15
N GLY A 114 -5.03 -3.82 -12.35
CA GLY A 114 -3.72 -3.65 -11.74
C GLY A 114 -2.98 -4.96 -11.67
N SER A 115 -1.67 -4.90 -11.66
CA SER A 115 -0.79 -6.05 -11.47
C SER A 115 0.34 -5.70 -10.50
N MET A 116 0.91 -6.71 -9.85
CA MET A 116 1.94 -6.52 -8.82
C MET A 116 3.32 -6.93 -9.32
N GLY A 117 4.34 -6.28 -8.74
CA GLY A 117 5.74 -6.66 -8.90
C GLY A 117 6.28 -6.52 -10.33
N ALA A 118 7.26 -7.35 -10.67
CA ALA A 118 7.95 -7.31 -11.96
C ALA A 118 7.03 -7.62 -13.15
N GLU A 119 5.97 -8.41 -12.95
CA GLU A 119 4.99 -8.72 -14.00
C GLU A 119 4.28 -7.46 -14.51
N SER A 120 3.95 -6.51 -13.62
CA SER A 120 3.34 -5.24 -14.02
C SER A 120 4.27 -4.39 -14.89
N ILE A 121 5.56 -4.40 -14.57
CA ILE A 121 6.58 -3.72 -15.37
C ILE A 121 6.72 -4.39 -16.72
N LYS A 122 6.76 -5.73 -16.76
CA LYS A 122 6.86 -6.51 -18.00
C LYS A 122 5.68 -6.23 -18.93
N LYS A 123 4.44 -6.28 -18.43
CA LYS A 123 3.23 -5.94 -19.21
C LYS A 123 3.28 -4.52 -19.78
N ARG A 124 3.78 -3.55 -19.02
CA ARG A 124 3.94 -2.18 -19.52
C ARG A 124 5.02 -2.05 -20.58
N LEU A 125 6.09 -2.83 -20.50
CA LEU A 125 7.14 -2.86 -21.51
C LEU A 125 6.68 -3.55 -22.79
N GLU A 126 5.77 -4.54 -22.72
CA GLU A 126 5.17 -5.22 -23.89
C GLU A 126 4.38 -4.26 -24.77
N THR A 127 3.68 -3.31 -24.18
CA THR A 127 2.84 -2.32 -24.87
C THR A 127 3.54 -0.98 -25.09
N PHE A 128 4.83 -0.86 -24.74
CA PHE A 128 5.54 0.40 -24.78
C PHE A 128 6.02 0.74 -26.19
N ASP A 129 5.51 1.84 -26.73
CA ASP A 129 5.92 2.34 -28.05
C ASP A 129 7.19 3.21 -27.92
N LEU A 130 8.32 2.60 -28.31
CA LEU A 130 9.63 3.25 -28.29
C LEU A 130 9.71 4.44 -29.25
N ALA A 131 9.07 4.35 -30.42
CA ALA A 131 9.14 5.39 -31.44
C ALA A 131 8.36 6.63 -30.99
N ALA A 132 7.12 6.45 -30.53
CA ALA A 132 6.32 7.54 -29.99
C ALA A 132 6.97 8.21 -28.79
N GLU A 133 7.57 7.44 -27.88
CA GLU A 133 8.30 7.98 -26.73
C GLU A 133 9.52 8.79 -27.16
N ALA A 134 10.28 8.34 -28.17
CA ALA A 134 11.43 9.06 -28.68
C ALA A 134 11.04 10.44 -29.25
N GLU A 135 9.95 10.52 -30.01
CA GLU A 135 9.42 11.78 -30.53
C GLU A 135 8.98 12.73 -29.41
N ALA A 136 8.21 12.25 -28.43
CA ALA A 136 7.78 13.04 -27.28
C ALA A 136 8.98 13.58 -26.46
N LEU A 137 10.04 12.78 -26.33
CA LEU A 137 11.26 13.19 -25.65
C LEU A 137 12.05 14.24 -26.44
N ARG A 138 12.11 14.12 -27.79
CA ARG A 138 12.73 15.14 -28.66
C ARG A 138 12.02 16.48 -28.53
N GLU A 139 10.69 16.48 -28.55
CA GLU A 139 9.89 17.67 -28.32
C GLU A 139 10.14 18.27 -26.92
N THR A 140 10.18 17.44 -25.90
CA THR A 140 10.50 17.87 -24.54
C THR A 140 11.90 18.47 -24.43
N ILE A 141 12.89 17.99 -25.18
CA ILE A 141 14.24 18.51 -25.23
C ILE A 141 14.29 19.86 -25.97
N ALA A 142 13.49 20.01 -27.02
CA ALA A 142 13.42 21.25 -27.79
C ALA A 142 12.78 22.41 -26.98
N THR A 143 11.70 22.11 -26.27
CA THR A 143 10.92 23.11 -25.53
C THR A 143 11.31 23.25 -24.05
N GLY A 144 11.88 22.20 -23.44
CA GLY A 144 12.19 22.14 -22.01
C GLY A 144 13.50 22.83 -21.61
N LYS A 145 13.54 23.26 -20.36
CA LYS A 145 14.74 23.91 -19.75
C LYS A 145 15.15 23.17 -18.45
N GLY A 146 16.40 23.37 -18.05
CA GLY A 146 16.92 22.89 -16.76
C GLY A 146 16.82 21.37 -16.58
N GLN A 147 16.43 20.91 -15.41
CA GLN A 147 16.38 19.50 -15.04
C GLN A 147 15.45 18.65 -15.91
N ARG A 148 14.35 19.23 -16.41
CA ARG A 148 13.41 18.53 -17.30
C ARG A 148 14.12 18.13 -18.60
N LYS A 149 14.87 19.03 -19.20
CA LYS A 149 15.67 18.75 -20.40
C LYS A 149 16.74 17.68 -20.12
N THR A 150 17.47 17.80 -19.02
CA THR A 150 18.51 16.84 -18.65
C THR A 150 17.95 15.42 -18.44
N ARG A 151 16.80 15.28 -17.80
CA ARG A 151 16.12 13.98 -17.60
C ARG A 151 15.65 13.41 -18.95
N ALA A 152 15.07 14.25 -19.81
CA ALA A 152 14.62 13.84 -21.13
C ALA A 152 15.79 13.35 -22.00
N LEU A 153 16.95 14.03 -21.95
CA LEU A 153 18.16 13.58 -22.67
C LEU A 153 18.65 12.23 -22.20
N LYS A 154 18.71 12.00 -20.87
CA LYS A 154 19.12 10.70 -20.32
C LYS A 154 18.16 9.58 -20.74
N ARG A 155 16.86 9.84 -20.69
CA ARG A 155 15.83 8.88 -21.09
C ARG A 155 15.89 8.58 -22.60
N LEU A 156 16.02 9.63 -23.44
CA LEU A 156 16.14 9.47 -24.89
C LEU A 156 17.34 8.62 -25.28
N LYS A 157 18.46 8.75 -24.56
CA LYS A 157 19.65 7.90 -24.80
C LYS A 157 19.33 6.41 -24.65
N VAL A 158 18.56 6.04 -23.61
CA VAL A 158 18.15 4.64 -23.37
C VAL A 158 17.16 4.19 -24.46
N VAL A 159 16.14 5.00 -24.75
CA VAL A 159 15.13 4.69 -25.78
C VAL A 159 15.79 4.51 -27.15
N ASN A 160 16.71 5.39 -27.54
CA ASN A 160 17.45 5.25 -28.79
C ASN A 160 18.32 3.99 -28.82
N ALA A 161 18.92 3.58 -27.71
CA ALA A 161 19.69 2.34 -27.66
C ALA A 161 18.85 1.13 -28.03
N PHE A 162 17.59 1.07 -27.59
CA PHE A 162 16.66 0.01 -28.00
C PHE A 162 16.16 0.17 -29.45
N LEU A 163 15.96 1.39 -29.94
CA LEU A 163 15.52 1.65 -31.31
C LEU A 163 16.60 1.32 -32.37
N THR A 164 17.87 1.45 -32.00
CA THR A 164 19.01 1.24 -32.92
C THR A 164 19.60 -0.15 -32.84
N THR A 165 19.10 -1.01 -31.96
CA THR A 165 19.54 -2.38 -31.77
C THR A 165 18.35 -3.34 -31.87
N ASP A 166 18.61 -4.61 -32.09
CA ASP A 166 17.59 -5.68 -32.10
C ASP A 166 17.16 -6.10 -30.67
N ASN A 167 17.60 -5.37 -29.65
CA ASN A 167 17.26 -5.69 -28.25
C ASN A 167 15.86 -5.18 -27.89
N SER A 168 15.08 -6.02 -27.22
CA SER A 168 13.79 -5.65 -26.69
C SER A 168 13.92 -5.10 -25.26
N PRO A 169 13.15 -4.05 -24.88
CA PRO A 169 13.04 -3.59 -23.50
C PRO A 169 12.59 -4.68 -22.53
N LEU A 170 11.88 -5.70 -23.02
CA LEU A 170 11.46 -6.86 -22.21
C LEU A 170 12.65 -7.60 -21.57
N GLY A 171 13.82 -7.57 -22.20
CA GLY A 171 15.06 -8.14 -21.64
C GLY A 171 15.52 -7.49 -20.33
N MET A 172 14.97 -6.35 -19.94
CA MET A 172 15.24 -5.73 -18.63
C MET A 172 14.52 -6.44 -17.47
N VAL A 173 13.51 -7.27 -17.77
CA VAL A 173 12.82 -8.09 -16.77
C VAL A 173 13.21 -9.54 -16.99
N LEU A 174 13.93 -10.10 -16.04
CA LEU A 174 14.43 -11.48 -16.13
C LEU A 174 13.38 -12.45 -15.61
N ASP A 175 13.07 -13.49 -16.39
CA ASP A 175 12.24 -14.62 -15.95
C ASP A 175 13.04 -15.64 -15.13
N ALA A 176 14.37 -15.70 -15.34
CA ALA A 176 15.31 -16.53 -14.60
C ALA A 176 16.64 -15.80 -14.44
N VAL A 177 17.22 -15.90 -13.26
CA VAL A 177 18.54 -15.34 -12.95
C VAL A 177 19.59 -16.44 -13.13
N PRO A 178 20.62 -16.25 -13.99
CA PRO A 178 21.73 -17.20 -14.10
C PRO A 178 22.55 -17.15 -12.81
N VAL A 179 22.73 -18.30 -12.17
CA VAL A 179 23.46 -18.43 -10.91
C VAL A 179 24.75 -19.19 -11.15
N ILE A 180 25.87 -18.58 -10.73
CA ILE A 180 27.20 -19.22 -10.81
C ILE A 180 27.25 -20.38 -9.81
N PRO A 181 27.87 -21.54 -10.16
CA PRO A 181 28.06 -22.65 -9.24
C PRO A 181 28.72 -22.24 -7.91
N PRO A 182 28.37 -22.85 -6.78
CA PRO A 182 28.90 -22.50 -5.46
C PRO A 182 30.42 -22.55 -5.36
N GLU A 183 31.07 -23.44 -6.12
CA GLU A 183 32.51 -23.59 -6.18
C GLU A 183 33.24 -22.34 -6.70
N LEU A 184 32.56 -21.54 -7.55
CA LEU A 184 33.08 -20.29 -8.10
C LEU A 184 32.75 -19.06 -7.25
N ARG A 185 31.96 -19.23 -6.20
CA ARG A 185 31.60 -18.17 -5.23
C ARG A 185 31.70 -18.67 -3.80
N PRO A 186 32.89 -19.17 -3.38
CA PRO A 186 33.05 -19.89 -2.13
C PRO A 186 32.82 -18.99 -0.91
N MET A 187 32.37 -19.61 0.17
CA MET A 187 32.43 -19.07 1.52
C MET A 187 33.60 -19.75 2.23
N VAL A 188 34.60 -18.98 2.63
CA VAL A 188 35.81 -19.48 3.28
C VAL A 188 35.88 -19.03 4.74
N GLN A 189 36.29 -19.91 5.61
CA GLN A 189 36.53 -19.58 7.01
C GLN A 189 37.93 -18.98 7.17
N LEU A 190 37.96 -17.80 7.77
CA LEU A 190 39.20 -17.10 8.11
C LEU A 190 39.67 -17.51 9.51
N ASP A 191 40.97 -17.24 9.80
CA ASP A 191 41.51 -17.38 11.15
C ASP A 191 40.69 -16.56 12.16
N GLY A 192 40.33 -17.18 13.29
CA GLY A 192 39.46 -16.58 14.30
C GLY A 192 37.96 -16.83 14.11
N GLY A 193 37.58 -17.79 13.26
CA GLY A 193 36.18 -18.26 13.11
C GLY A 193 35.26 -17.33 12.32
N ARG A 194 35.78 -16.27 11.69
CA ARG A 194 35.03 -15.40 10.80
C ARG A 194 34.93 -16.01 9.40
N PHE A 195 33.80 -15.77 8.73
CA PHE A 195 33.63 -16.20 7.34
C PHE A 195 33.81 -15.00 6.39
N ALA A 196 34.53 -15.24 5.28
CA ALA A 196 34.55 -14.35 4.13
C ALA A 196 33.76 -15.01 3.01
N THR A 197 32.93 -14.23 2.34
CA THR A 197 32.11 -14.69 1.21
C THR A 197 32.35 -13.80 0.02
N SER A 198 32.10 -14.31 -1.18
CA SER A 198 32.07 -13.50 -2.39
C SER A 198 30.89 -12.54 -2.37
N ASP A 199 31.05 -11.31 -2.87
CA ASP A 199 29.99 -10.30 -3.03
C ASP A 199 28.84 -10.81 -3.91
N LEU A 200 29.12 -11.80 -4.79
CA LEU A 200 28.10 -12.47 -5.60
C LEU A 200 27.04 -13.19 -4.74
N ASN A 201 27.39 -13.68 -3.56
CA ASN A 201 26.43 -14.34 -2.68
C ASN A 201 25.40 -13.34 -2.11
N ASP A 202 25.80 -12.10 -1.86
CA ASP A 202 24.89 -11.04 -1.42
C ASP A 202 24.00 -10.55 -2.58
N LEU A 203 24.50 -10.60 -3.82
CA LEU A 203 23.71 -10.26 -5.00
C LEU A 203 22.57 -11.27 -5.23
N TYR A 204 22.80 -12.55 -4.94
CA TYR A 204 21.78 -13.61 -5.10
C TYR A 204 20.80 -13.72 -3.92
N ARG A 205 21.08 -13.06 -2.83
CA ARG A 205 20.25 -13.06 -1.60
C ARG A 205 19.04 -12.13 -1.75
#